data_fb4ab51d8948cd20e93acf5d43450076
#
_entry.id   fb4ab51d8948cd20e93acf5d43450076
#
_cell.length_a   1.000
_cell.length_b   1.000
_cell.length_c   1.000
_cell.angle_alpha   90.00
_cell.angle_beta   90.00
_cell.angle_gamma   90.00
#
_symmetry.space_group_name_H-M   'P 1'
#
loop_
_entity.id
_entity.type
_entity.pdbx_description
1 polymer ?
#
loop_
_entity_poly.entity_id
_entity_poly.type
_entity_poly.pdbx_seq_one_letter_code
_entity_poly.pdbx_strand_id
1 'polypeptide(L)'
;MGLQHAFAMVGGLIVPPYVVMRFAVGGDADMQQYAIACSLILSGIFTILNCVQFNIPGTKYVFGTGILSVLGTSFGFLPIYESAIAAMRAEENADGTDKYSGKEAYGKMLGTTMVCAMLEVLLSFVPKDKLRRMFPNIVTGVAVMLIGAGLTATGIKYWGGGAVCAEMAWKNNGQVYGLVGKGGTWFGPAQTGVAPFPGGGGRSMCDGNGEVIKAFGSPEYIALGFSVVLMLVIVELFGSPFMKNANVIIALLFGYFVAGVSRAEGNKFVPDTKIKSAEPITFAWVENFPIGFYGPAVLPLLIAFLVTTVETIGDLHATYEASEEDTESEEFDKSVQGGLLSDGVCSFAAALATGMPNTTFSQNNGVIALTKCASRRAGVCCGLWLVALGVLSKVSGIISSMPDCVVGGMTTFLFCNVFVSGLSVVSKADLNSRRNRIILAISMGVGLGVTAVPWIFGDQRGSPGTAPFWACSGPFREGADCNKGERGIRDGILILLTTPYSIGTLLAMTLHAILPTDMEVVGYSADGGKA
;
A
#
# COMPACT_ATOMS: atom_id res chain seq x y z
N MET A 1 26.52 -7.30 -0.64
CA MET A 1 25.46 -7.06 -1.63
C MET A 1 24.09 -7.54 -1.15
N GLY A 2 23.84 -8.83 -0.90
CA GLY A 2 22.51 -9.28 -0.47
C GLY A 2 21.95 -8.57 0.77
N LEU A 3 22.75 -8.33 1.79
CA LEU A 3 22.35 -7.54 2.96
C LEU A 3 21.98 -6.09 2.58
N GLN A 4 22.66 -5.51 1.60
CA GLN A 4 22.38 -4.15 1.13
C GLN A 4 21.03 -4.07 0.44
N HIS A 5 20.68 -5.06 -0.40
CA HIS A 5 19.35 -5.20 -0.97
C HIS A 5 18.29 -5.39 0.12
N ALA A 6 18.55 -6.23 1.13
CA ALA A 6 17.62 -6.41 2.24
C ALA A 6 17.34 -5.09 2.98
N PHE A 7 18.38 -4.32 3.33
CA PHE A 7 18.19 -3.03 4.01
C PHE A 7 17.48 -1.98 3.17
N ALA A 8 17.70 -1.98 1.85
CA ALA A 8 16.98 -1.09 0.95
C ALA A 8 15.46 -1.44 0.89
N MET A 9 15.10 -2.73 1.05
CA MET A 9 13.73 -3.21 0.95
C MET A 9 12.97 -3.21 2.28
N VAL A 10 13.64 -3.42 3.43
CA VAL A 10 12.97 -3.59 4.75
C VAL A 10 11.97 -2.49 5.03
N GLY A 11 12.33 -1.22 4.78
CA GLY A 11 11.41 -0.09 5.00
C GLY A 11 10.08 -0.24 4.25
N GLY A 12 10.16 -0.64 2.97
CA GLY A 12 8.97 -0.90 2.15
C GLY A 12 8.16 -2.11 2.60
N LEU A 13 8.83 -3.18 3.05
CA LEU A 13 8.18 -4.43 3.44
C LEU A 13 7.38 -4.34 4.75
N ILE A 14 7.83 -3.50 5.69
CA ILE A 14 7.21 -3.40 7.01
C ILE A 14 5.99 -2.46 7.04
N VAL A 15 5.91 -1.51 6.12
CA VAL A 15 4.87 -0.47 6.13
C VAL A 15 3.47 -1.02 5.86
N PRO A 16 3.20 -1.78 4.79
CA PRO A 16 1.85 -2.26 4.52
C PRO A 16 1.25 -3.08 5.67
N PRO A 17 1.92 -4.11 6.22
CA PRO A 17 1.37 -4.86 7.34
C PRO A 17 1.23 -4.01 8.61
N TYR A 18 2.16 -3.07 8.87
CA TYR A 18 2.04 -2.15 9.99
C TYR A 18 0.75 -1.32 9.90
N VAL A 19 0.52 -0.70 8.75
CA VAL A 19 -0.63 0.19 8.51
C VAL A 19 -1.95 -0.61 8.56
N VAL A 20 -2.03 -1.72 7.83
CA VAL A 20 -3.27 -2.53 7.77
C VAL A 20 -3.64 -3.09 9.14
N MET A 21 -2.67 -3.55 9.93
CA MET A 21 -2.96 -4.08 11.27
C MET A 21 -3.42 -2.98 12.23
N ARG A 22 -2.96 -1.74 12.09
CA ARG A 22 -3.52 -0.61 12.86
C ARG A 22 -5.00 -0.40 12.57
N PHE A 23 -5.43 -0.55 11.33
CA PHE A 23 -6.84 -0.47 10.95
C PHE A 23 -7.64 -1.73 11.37
N ALA A 24 -7.08 -2.91 11.17
CA ALA A 24 -7.78 -4.16 11.45
C ALA A 24 -7.96 -4.42 12.95
N VAL A 25 -6.89 -4.38 13.72
CA VAL A 25 -6.90 -4.82 15.13
C VAL A 25 -6.64 -3.69 16.15
N GLY A 26 -6.59 -2.44 15.68
CA GLY A 26 -6.65 -1.26 16.56
C GLY A 26 -5.47 -1.09 17.51
N GLY A 27 -4.31 -1.70 17.23
CA GLY A 27 -3.11 -1.55 18.07
C GLY A 27 -2.79 -2.75 18.96
N ASP A 28 -3.41 -3.91 18.72
CA ASP A 28 -2.95 -5.19 19.25
C ASP A 28 -1.48 -5.39 18.81
N ALA A 29 -0.57 -5.32 19.81
CA ALA A 29 0.87 -5.32 19.55
C ALA A 29 1.33 -6.67 18.99
N ASP A 30 0.77 -7.77 19.46
CA ASP A 30 1.19 -9.12 19.08
C ASP A 30 0.79 -9.42 17.64
N MET A 31 -0.44 -9.03 17.23
CA MET A 31 -0.91 -9.14 15.84
C MET A 31 -0.10 -8.28 14.88
N GLN A 32 0.25 -7.06 15.29
CA GLN A 32 1.06 -6.16 14.48
C GLN A 32 2.48 -6.69 14.30
N GLN A 33 3.10 -7.19 15.37
CA GLN A 33 4.43 -7.81 15.34
C GLN A 33 4.45 -9.04 14.45
N TYR A 34 3.44 -9.89 14.59
CA TYR A 34 3.27 -11.08 13.76
C TYR A 34 3.16 -10.73 12.28
N ALA A 35 2.30 -9.78 11.91
CA ALA A 35 2.10 -9.41 10.51
C ALA A 35 3.36 -8.82 9.86
N ILE A 36 4.15 -8.02 10.61
CA ILE A 36 5.44 -7.50 10.15
C ILE A 36 6.43 -8.65 9.95
N ALA A 37 6.54 -9.56 10.92
CA ALA A 37 7.43 -10.73 10.85
C ALA A 37 7.05 -11.63 9.68
N CYS A 38 5.76 -11.93 9.53
CA CYS A 38 5.22 -12.73 8.43
C CYS A 38 5.54 -12.11 7.06
N SER A 39 5.37 -10.80 6.92
CA SER A 39 5.73 -10.08 5.68
C SER A 39 7.21 -10.23 5.32
N LEU A 40 8.11 -10.07 6.28
CA LEU A 40 9.55 -10.25 6.06
C LEU A 40 9.91 -11.69 5.69
N ILE A 41 9.35 -12.69 6.39
CA ILE A 41 9.61 -14.11 6.13
C ILE A 41 9.12 -14.48 4.72
N LEU A 42 7.88 -14.14 4.39
CA LEU A 42 7.28 -14.49 3.10
C LEU A 42 7.99 -13.77 1.95
N SER A 43 8.25 -12.47 2.09
CA SER A 43 9.01 -11.71 1.08
C SER A 43 10.40 -12.31 0.85
N GLY A 44 11.07 -12.76 1.92
CA GLY A 44 12.36 -13.42 1.80
C GLY A 44 12.29 -14.76 1.05
N ILE A 45 11.34 -15.63 1.41
CA ILE A 45 11.12 -16.92 0.74
C ILE A 45 10.76 -16.72 -0.73
N PHE A 46 9.83 -15.81 -1.02
CA PHE A 46 9.38 -15.54 -2.38
C PHE A 46 10.45 -14.85 -3.24
N THR A 47 11.28 -14.00 -2.65
CA THR A 47 12.46 -13.45 -3.33
C THR A 47 13.43 -14.55 -3.75
N ILE A 48 13.69 -15.54 -2.89
CA ILE A 48 14.54 -16.68 -3.24
C ILE A 48 13.95 -17.45 -4.41
N LEU A 49 12.66 -17.80 -4.33
CA LEU A 49 11.94 -18.52 -5.39
C LEU A 49 11.92 -17.74 -6.70
N ASN A 50 11.73 -16.42 -6.64
CA ASN A 50 11.67 -15.55 -7.81
C ASN A 50 13.04 -15.39 -8.51
N CYS A 51 14.11 -15.28 -7.74
CA CYS A 51 15.46 -15.18 -8.29
C CYS A 51 15.95 -16.51 -8.89
N VAL A 52 15.44 -17.65 -8.41
CA VAL A 52 15.77 -18.98 -8.91
C VAL A 52 14.70 -19.41 -9.91
N GLN A 53 15.00 -19.29 -11.19
CA GLN A 53 14.07 -19.69 -12.24
C GLN A 53 13.93 -21.22 -12.32
N PHE A 54 12.71 -21.71 -12.29
CA PHE A 54 12.38 -23.15 -12.41
C PHE A 54 11.63 -23.43 -13.72
N ASN A 55 12.09 -24.40 -14.51
CA ASN A 55 11.33 -24.87 -15.65
C ASN A 55 10.15 -25.74 -15.17
N ILE A 56 8.95 -25.47 -15.66
CA ILE A 56 7.76 -26.28 -15.36
C ILE A 56 7.79 -27.51 -16.26
N PRO A 57 7.92 -28.75 -15.70
CA PRO A 57 8.06 -29.96 -16.50
C PRO A 57 6.91 -30.13 -17.49
N GLY A 58 7.23 -30.51 -18.73
CA GLY A 58 6.25 -30.75 -19.79
C GLY A 58 5.65 -29.48 -20.43
N THR A 59 6.13 -28.29 -20.07
CA THR A 59 5.65 -27.02 -20.64
C THR A 59 6.82 -26.15 -21.13
N LYS A 60 6.51 -25.09 -21.87
CA LYS A 60 7.47 -24.05 -22.25
C LYS A 60 7.59 -22.91 -21.21
N TYR A 61 6.82 -22.99 -20.14
CA TYR A 61 6.72 -21.93 -19.12
C TYR A 61 7.72 -22.14 -18.00
N VAL A 62 8.09 -21.03 -17.38
CA VAL A 62 9.01 -21.01 -16.24
C VAL A 62 8.31 -20.37 -15.03
N PHE A 63 8.82 -20.63 -13.85
CA PHE A 63 8.44 -19.98 -12.60
C PHE A 63 9.64 -19.21 -12.07
N GLY A 64 9.45 -17.94 -11.73
CA GLY A 64 10.52 -17.04 -11.30
C GLY A 64 11.22 -16.32 -12.46
N THR A 65 11.84 -15.20 -12.16
CA THR A 65 12.44 -14.29 -13.15
C THR A 65 13.81 -14.76 -13.64
N GLY A 66 14.54 -15.48 -12.80
CA GLY A 66 15.92 -15.87 -13.11
C GLY A 66 16.94 -14.73 -13.04
N ILE A 67 16.53 -13.55 -12.58
CA ILE A 67 17.39 -12.39 -12.33
C ILE A 67 17.28 -11.93 -10.88
N LEU A 68 18.08 -10.94 -10.48
CA LEU A 68 17.95 -10.33 -9.17
C LEU A 68 16.71 -9.44 -9.15
N SER A 69 15.58 -10.00 -8.69
CA SER A 69 14.33 -9.29 -8.51
C SER A 69 13.74 -9.64 -7.15
N VAL A 70 13.51 -8.63 -6.31
CA VAL A 70 12.99 -8.81 -4.96
C VAL A 70 11.48 -8.73 -4.99
N LEU A 71 10.81 -9.73 -4.40
CA LEU A 71 9.37 -9.72 -4.15
C LEU A 71 9.07 -9.24 -2.73
N GLY A 72 8.06 -8.42 -2.59
CA GLY A 72 7.64 -7.93 -1.30
C GLY A 72 6.22 -7.45 -1.25
N THR A 73 5.74 -7.16 -0.05
CA THR A 73 4.37 -6.72 0.19
C THR A 73 4.03 -5.46 -0.59
N SER A 74 3.03 -5.53 -1.45
CA SER A 74 2.68 -4.45 -2.37
C SER A 74 1.92 -3.31 -1.69
N PHE A 75 2.33 -2.08 -1.99
CA PHE A 75 1.62 -0.86 -1.59
C PHE A 75 0.28 -0.68 -2.31
N GLY A 76 0.14 -1.23 -3.51
CA GLY A 76 -1.06 -1.09 -4.33
C GLY A 76 -2.32 -1.65 -3.66
N PHE A 77 -2.19 -2.66 -2.81
CA PHE A 77 -3.33 -3.26 -2.10
C PHE A 77 -3.71 -2.51 -0.82
N LEU A 78 -2.82 -1.67 -0.28
CA LEU A 78 -3.02 -1.00 1.00
C LEU A 78 -4.32 -0.18 1.07
N PRO A 79 -4.64 0.73 0.12
CA PRO A 79 -5.88 1.50 0.17
C PRO A 79 -7.15 0.65 0.10
N ILE A 80 -7.09 -0.50 -0.62
CA ILE A 80 -8.24 -1.41 -0.72
C ILE A 80 -8.46 -2.13 0.61
N TYR A 81 -7.38 -2.62 1.23
CA TYR A 81 -7.46 -3.26 2.55
C TYR A 81 -7.99 -2.28 3.60
N GLU A 82 -7.46 -1.04 3.64
CA GLU A 82 -7.95 0.01 4.55
C GLU A 82 -9.45 0.28 4.35
N SER A 83 -9.86 0.53 3.10
CA SER A 83 -11.25 0.87 2.79
C SER A 83 -12.21 -0.30 3.07
N ALA A 84 -11.84 -1.52 2.68
CA ALA A 84 -12.68 -2.70 2.87
C ALA A 84 -12.80 -3.09 4.35
N ILE A 85 -11.70 -3.07 5.11
CA ILE A 85 -11.71 -3.34 6.54
C ILE A 85 -12.51 -2.27 7.28
N ALA A 86 -12.34 -0.99 6.93
CA ALA A 86 -13.12 0.09 7.52
C ALA A 86 -14.62 -0.06 7.23
N ALA A 87 -14.99 -0.47 6.00
CA ALA A 87 -16.38 -0.74 5.64
C ALA A 87 -16.95 -1.92 6.43
N MET A 88 -16.22 -3.04 6.54
CA MET A 88 -16.68 -4.20 7.32
C MET A 88 -16.82 -3.89 8.81
N ARG A 89 -15.90 -3.11 9.40
CA ARG A 89 -15.97 -2.71 10.80
C ARG A 89 -17.04 -1.66 11.09
N ALA A 90 -17.54 -0.98 10.06
CA ALA A 90 -18.68 -0.06 10.18
C ALA A 90 -20.05 -0.76 10.10
N GLU A 91 -20.08 -2.06 9.75
CA GLU A 91 -21.30 -2.85 9.77
C GLU A 91 -21.63 -3.29 11.21
N GLU A 92 -22.83 -2.96 11.67
CA GLU A 92 -23.35 -3.34 12.98
C GLU A 92 -24.43 -4.43 12.86
N ASN A 93 -24.54 -5.27 13.86
CA ASN A 93 -25.65 -6.18 14.04
C ASN A 93 -26.90 -5.42 14.52
N ALA A 94 -28.06 -6.08 14.50
CA ALA A 94 -29.32 -5.49 14.97
C ALA A 94 -29.30 -5.11 16.47
N ASP A 95 -28.36 -5.65 17.23
CA ASP A 95 -28.14 -5.36 18.66
C ASP A 95 -27.12 -4.24 18.92
N GLY A 96 -26.58 -3.61 17.85
CA GLY A 96 -25.59 -2.54 17.94
C GLY A 96 -24.15 -3.02 18.20
N THR A 97 -23.88 -4.33 18.10
CA THR A 97 -22.53 -4.88 18.18
C THR A 97 -21.87 -4.90 16.80
N ASP A 98 -20.53 -4.79 16.77
CA ASP A 98 -19.76 -4.94 15.53
C ASP A 98 -20.05 -6.30 14.88
N LYS A 99 -20.42 -6.29 13.59
CA LYS A 99 -20.71 -7.51 12.85
C LYS A 99 -19.48 -8.34 12.53
N TYR A 100 -18.35 -7.68 12.30
CA TYR A 100 -17.07 -8.31 12.01
C TYR A 100 -16.00 -7.82 12.98
N SER A 101 -15.31 -8.76 13.60
CA SER A 101 -14.08 -8.44 14.32
C SER A 101 -12.98 -8.04 13.33
N GLY A 102 -11.95 -7.33 13.80
CA GLY A 102 -10.82 -6.95 12.94
C GLY A 102 -10.07 -8.15 12.36
N LYS A 103 -9.95 -9.26 13.12
CA LYS A 103 -9.37 -10.53 12.63
C LYS A 103 -10.21 -11.14 11.52
N GLU A 104 -11.54 -11.14 11.65
CA GLU A 104 -12.45 -11.64 10.60
C GLU A 104 -12.41 -10.77 9.35
N ALA A 105 -12.41 -9.45 9.51
CA ALA A 105 -12.31 -8.52 8.37
C ALA A 105 -11.02 -8.75 7.58
N TYR A 106 -9.88 -8.87 8.27
CA TYR A 106 -8.60 -9.17 7.64
C TYR A 106 -8.62 -10.56 6.97
N GLY A 107 -9.12 -11.60 7.64
CA GLY A 107 -9.23 -12.95 7.08
C GLY A 107 -10.12 -13.01 5.81
N LYS A 108 -11.19 -12.23 5.76
CA LYS A 108 -12.03 -12.10 4.54
C LYS A 108 -11.26 -11.43 3.40
N MET A 109 -10.43 -10.44 3.70
CA MET A 109 -9.57 -9.82 2.67
C MET A 109 -8.53 -10.81 2.13
N LEU A 110 -7.92 -11.63 3.01
CA LEU A 110 -6.98 -12.68 2.59
C LEU A 110 -7.64 -13.66 1.61
N GLY A 111 -8.81 -14.21 1.95
CA GLY A 111 -9.50 -15.16 1.09
C GLY A 111 -9.98 -14.55 -0.23
N THR A 112 -10.40 -13.28 -0.24
CA THR A 112 -10.76 -12.56 -1.47
C THR A 112 -9.53 -12.33 -2.33
N THR A 113 -8.40 -11.97 -1.72
CA THR A 113 -7.11 -11.80 -2.40
C THR A 113 -6.63 -13.09 -3.06
N MET A 114 -6.77 -14.25 -2.39
CA MET A 114 -6.42 -15.55 -2.98
C MET A 114 -7.15 -15.80 -4.31
N VAL A 115 -8.45 -15.50 -4.34
CA VAL A 115 -9.25 -15.65 -5.56
C VAL A 115 -8.80 -14.66 -6.65
N CYS A 116 -8.59 -13.40 -6.29
CA CYS A 116 -8.22 -12.35 -7.24
C CYS A 116 -6.78 -12.52 -7.78
N ALA A 117 -5.85 -13.07 -7.00
CA ALA A 117 -4.47 -13.36 -7.43
C ALA A 117 -4.40 -14.32 -8.62
N MET A 118 -5.42 -15.17 -8.79
CA MET A 118 -5.51 -16.05 -9.97
C MET A 118 -5.58 -15.28 -11.28
N LEU A 119 -6.03 -14.01 -11.28
CA LEU A 119 -5.99 -13.17 -12.48
C LEU A 119 -4.56 -12.96 -12.98
N GLU A 120 -3.62 -12.63 -12.09
CA GLU A 120 -2.21 -12.42 -12.45
C GLU A 120 -1.54 -13.70 -12.92
N VAL A 121 -1.87 -14.84 -12.28
CA VAL A 121 -1.47 -16.17 -12.77
C VAL A 121 -1.97 -16.40 -14.21
N LEU A 122 -3.22 -16.07 -14.51
CA LEU A 122 -3.77 -16.20 -15.86
C LEU A 122 -3.10 -15.24 -16.86
N LEU A 123 -2.81 -14.01 -16.44
CA LEU A 123 -2.14 -13.01 -17.27
C LEU A 123 -0.70 -13.40 -17.61
N SER A 124 -0.02 -14.20 -16.78
CA SER A 124 1.33 -14.70 -17.06
C SER A 124 1.42 -15.55 -18.33
N PHE A 125 0.30 -16.13 -18.78
CA PHE A 125 0.23 -16.91 -20.03
C PHE A 125 -0.08 -16.05 -21.27
N VAL A 126 -0.36 -14.75 -21.09
CA VAL A 126 -0.62 -13.80 -22.18
C VAL A 126 0.72 -13.26 -22.71
N PRO A 127 0.95 -13.25 -24.03
CA PRO A 127 2.17 -12.68 -24.61
C PRO A 127 2.40 -11.23 -24.21
N LYS A 128 3.66 -10.87 -23.89
CA LYS A 128 4.06 -9.52 -23.42
C LYS A 128 3.55 -8.39 -24.33
N ASP A 129 3.58 -8.59 -25.65
CA ASP A 129 3.14 -7.57 -26.62
C ASP A 129 1.66 -7.22 -26.49
N LYS A 130 0.83 -8.22 -26.16
CA LYS A 130 -0.59 -7.98 -25.91
C LYS A 130 -0.79 -7.23 -24.60
N LEU A 131 -0.05 -7.60 -23.55
CA LEU A 131 -0.08 -6.90 -22.26
C LEU A 131 0.38 -5.44 -22.40
N ARG A 132 1.48 -5.18 -23.11
CA ARG A 132 1.96 -3.82 -23.38
C ARG A 132 0.96 -2.96 -24.17
N ARG A 133 0.18 -3.57 -25.10
CA ARG A 133 -0.88 -2.86 -25.83
C ARG A 133 -2.09 -2.54 -24.95
N MET A 134 -2.42 -3.41 -24.01
CA MET A 134 -3.52 -3.18 -23.06
C MET A 134 -3.14 -2.11 -22.02
N PHE A 135 -1.86 -2.06 -21.63
CA PHE A 135 -1.34 -1.20 -20.58
C PHE A 135 -0.14 -0.37 -21.07
N PRO A 136 -0.39 0.65 -21.91
CA PRO A 136 0.67 1.56 -22.35
C PRO A 136 1.19 2.39 -21.18
N ASN A 137 2.42 2.92 -21.31
CA ASN A 137 3.10 3.68 -20.26
C ASN A 137 2.25 4.81 -19.65
N ILE A 138 1.39 5.45 -20.44
CA ILE A 138 0.50 6.50 -19.95
C ILE A 138 -0.53 5.97 -18.94
N VAL A 139 -1.09 4.79 -19.17
CA VAL A 139 -2.08 4.16 -18.28
C VAL A 139 -1.40 3.65 -17.02
N THR A 140 -0.29 2.93 -17.19
CA THR A 140 0.50 2.39 -16.07
C THR A 140 1.03 3.49 -15.17
N GLY A 141 1.63 4.53 -15.76
CA GLY A 141 2.18 5.63 -14.98
C GLY A 141 1.12 6.39 -14.20
N VAL A 142 -0.08 6.60 -14.76
CA VAL A 142 -1.24 7.18 -14.04
C VAL A 142 -1.61 6.31 -12.84
N ALA A 143 -1.70 4.99 -13.01
CA ALA A 143 -2.05 4.07 -11.92
C ALA A 143 -1.05 4.18 -10.76
N VAL A 144 0.25 4.08 -11.04
CA VAL A 144 1.33 4.14 -10.04
C VAL A 144 1.39 5.53 -9.37
N MET A 145 1.25 6.62 -10.14
CA MET A 145 1.17 7.97 -9.57
C MET A 145 0.02 8.11 -8.59
N LEU A 146 -1.17 7.61 -8.93
CA LEU A 146 -2.35 7.71 -8.08
C LEU A 146 -2.27 6.82 -6.84
N ILE A 147 -1.59 5.66 -6.91
CA ILE A 147 -1.25 4.86 -5.72
C ILE A 147 -0.39 5.72 -4.78
N GLY A 148 0.72 6.29 -5.28
CA GLY A 148 1.60 7.12 -4.47
C GLY A 148 0.90 8.34 -3.88
N ALA A 149 0.08 9.04 -4.65
CA ALA A 149 -0.68 10.21 -4.20
C ALA A 149 -1.69 9.86 -3.10
N GLY A 150 -2.47 8.80 -3.27
CA GLY A 150 -3.44 8.34 -2.27
C GLY A 150 -2.78 7.94 -0.96
N LEU A 151 -1.69 7.19 -1.04
CA LEU A 151 -0.94 6.74 0.12
C LEU A 151 -0.20 7.87 0.84
N THR A 152 0.24 8.92 0.13
CA THR A 152 0.88 10.07 0.75
C THR A 152 -0.03 10.72 1.79
N ALA A 153 -1.34 10.78 1.53
CA ALA A 153 -2.31 11.27 2.51
C ALA A 153 -2.31 10.41 3.79
N THR A 154 -2.24 9.08 3.67
CA THR A 154 -2.10 8.16 4.82
C THR A 154 -0.78 8.41 5.56
N GLY A 155 0.33 8.59 4.87
CA GLY A 155 1.62 8.94 5.47
C GLY A 155 1.55 10.20 6.34
N ILE A 156 0.94 11.26 5.84
CA ILE A 156 0.75 12.52 6.58
C ILE A 156 -0.16 12.35 7.80
N LYS A 157 -1.20 11.51 7.72
CA LYS A 157 -2.05 11.19 8.88
C LYS A 157 -1.25 10.50 9.99
N TYR A 158 -0.38 9.55 9.64
CA TYR A 158 0.53 8.92 10.60
C TYR A 158 1.52 9.93 11.18
N TRP A 159 2.10 10.82 10.36
CA TRP A 159 3.00 11.87 10.81
C TRP A 159 2.35 12.82 11.85
N GLY A 160 1.07 13.12 11.66
CA GLY A 160 0.30 13.95 12.60
C GLY A 160 -0.04 13.26 13.93
N GLY A 161 0.25 11.96 14.10
CA GLY A 161 -0.02 11.22 15.33
C GLY A 161 -0.89 9.98 15.19
N GLY A 162 -1.30 9.61 13.96
CA GLY A 162 -2.01 8.38 13.66
C GLY A 162 -3.17 8.54 12.68
N ALA A 163 -3.31 7.58 11.75
CA ALA A 163 -4.31 7.65 10.70
C ALA A 163 -5.74 7.53 11.25
N VAL A 164 -5.99 6.60 12.17
CA VAL A 164 -7.31 6.40 12.80
C VAL A 164 -7.75 7.66 13.54
N CYS A 165 -6.84 8.27 14.29
CA CYS A 165 -7.05 9.50 15.01
C CYS A 165 -7.37 10.68 14.06
N ALA A 166 -6.61 10.81 12.96
CA ALA A 166 -6.84 11.83 11.94
C ALA A 166 -8.23 11.72 11.30
N GLU A 167 -8.68 10.50 11.01
CA GLU A 167 -9.99 10.26 10.42
C GLU A 167 -11.15 10.58 11.38
N MET A 168 -10.99 10.28 12.67
CA MET A 168 -11.98 10.65 13.68
C MET A 168 -12.08 12.17 13.84
N ALA A 169 -10.96 12.89 13.80
CA ALA A 169 -10.96 14.35 13.83
C ALA A 169 -11.80 14.96 12.73
N TRP A 170 -11.66 14.39 11.54
CA TRP A 170 -12.38 14.84 10.37
C TRP A 170 -13.89 14.56 10.44
N LYS A 171 -14.30 13.35 10.86
CA LYS A 171 -15.71 12.94 10.93
C LYS A 171 -16.57 13.81 11.82
N ASN A 172 -16.01 14.38 12.87
CA ASN A 172 -16.76 15.14 13.87
C ASN A 172 -16.70 16.67 13.64
N ASN A 173 -16.39 17.11 12.43
CA ASN A 173 -16.36 18.53 12.05
C ASN A 173 -15.49 19.38 12.99
N GLY A 174 -14.37 18.84 13.44
CA GLY A 174 -13.48 19.48 14.41
C GLY A 174 -13.96 19.46 15.86
N GLN A 175 -15.12 18.88 16.15
CA GLN A 175 -15.63 18.67 17.49
C GLN A 175 -15.31 17.25 17.96
N VAL A 176 -14.07 16.97 18.25
CA VAL A 176 -13.73 15.68 18.83
C VAL A 176 -13.58 15.80 20.33
N TYR A 177 -14.48 15.15 20.98
CA TYR A 177 -14.44 14.90 22.40
C TYR A 177 -14.11 13.42 22.61
N GLY A 178 -12.84 13.05 22.60
CA GLY A 178 -12.51 11.66 22.91
C GLY A 178 -11.05 11.31 22.73
N LEU A 179 -10.58 10.48 23.64
CA LEU A 179 -9.32 9.76 23.57
C LEU A 179 -9.55 8.49 22.75
N VAL A 180 -8.75 8.29 21.72
CA VAL A 180 -8.64 6.96 21.11
C VAL A 180 -7.72 6.15 22.01
N GLY A 181 -8.30 5.29 22.83
CA GLY A 181 -7.57 4.43 23.74
C GLY A 181 -6.76 3.34 23.04
N LYS A 182 -5.91 2.67 23.81
CA LYS A 182 -5.21 1.46 23.36
C LYS A 182 -6.24 0.45 22.83
N GLY A 183 -6.11 0.08 21.56
CA GLY A 183 -7.03 -0.84 20.91
C GLY A 183 -8.07 -0.19 19.99
N GLY A 184 -7.98 1.12 19.71
CA GLY A 184 -8.91 1.80 18.81
C GLY A 184 -10.33 2.00 19.36
N THR A 185 -10.52 1.74 20.65
CA THR A 185 -11.77 1.99 21.33
C THR A 185 -11.96 3.49 21.57
N TRP A 186 -13.10 3.97 21.11
CA TRP A 186 -13.56 5.33 21.35
C TRP A 186 -13.98 5.50 22.81
N PHE A 187 -13.35 6.43 23.52
CA PHE A 187 -13.82 6.88 24.83
C PHE A 187 -14.59 8.18 24.65
N GLY A 188 -15.92 8.11 24.81
CA GLY A 188 -16.78 9.29 24.75
C GLY A 188 -16.48 10.30 25.88
N PRO A 189 -16.93 11.57 25.74
CA PRO A 189 -16.64 12.65 26.67
C PRO A 189 -17.11 12.40 28.12
N ALA A 190 -18.07 11.51 28.30
CA ALA A 190 -18.66 11.21 29.62
C ALA A 190 -17.76 10.34 30.53
N GLN A 191 -16.70 9.71 30.02
CA GLN A 191 -15.91 8.74 30.80
C GLN A 191 -14.52 9.24 31.24
N THR A 192 -14.01 10.33 30.69
CA THR A 192 -12.62 10.73 30.91
C THR A 192 -12.42 11.95 31.82
N GLY A 193 -13.46 12.67 32.19
CA GLY A 193 -13.31 13.86 33.04
C GLY A 193 -12.41 14.97 32.46
N VAL A 194 -11.98 14.83 31.22
CA VAL A 194 -11.16 15.81 30.52
C VAL A 194 -12.06 16.92 30.00
N ALA A 195 -11.94 18.10 30.56
CA ALA A 195 -12.66 19.28 30.12
C ALA A 195 -12.33 19.62 28.65
N PRO A 196 -13.32 20.09 27.86
CA PRO A 196 -13.06 20.57 26.51
C PRO A 196 -12.02 21.68 26.55
N PHE A 197 -11.05 21.65 25.63
CA PHE A 197 -10.02 22.68 25.54
C PHE A 197 -10.66 24.06 25.42
N PRO A 198 -10.25 25.04 26.25
CA PRO A 198 -10.71 26.44 26.11
C PRO A 198 -10.14 26.98 24.79
N GLY A 199 -10.98 27.17 23.78
CA GLY A 199 -10.55 27.79 22.53
C GLY A 199 -11.23 27.29 21.25
N GLY A 200 -12.25 26.46 21.33
CA GLY A 200 -13.22 26.27 20.26
C GLY A 200 -12.76 25.62 18.93
N GLY A 201 -11.64 24.92 18.91
CA GLY A 201 -11.18 24.15 17.76
C GLY A 201 -10.77 22.75 18.23
N GLY A 202 -11.73 21.83 18.37
CA GLY A 202 -11.45 20.48 18.85
C GLY A 202 -10.54 19.72 17.91
N ARG A 203 -9.27 19.49 18.32
CA ARG A 203 -8.35 18.56 17.66
C ARG A 203 -8.47 17.20 18.33
N SER A 204 -8.44 16.12 17.54
CA SER A 204 -8.35 14.76 18.09
C SER A 204 -7.10 14.59 18.92
N MET A 205 -7.25 13.93 20.07
CA MET A 205 -6.13 13.53 20.91
C MET A 205 -5.66 12.13 20.46
N CYS A 206 -4.39 12.03 20.10
CA CYS A 206 -3.76 10.83 19.56
C CYS A 206 -2.77 10.26 20.58
N ASP A 207 -2.73 8.92 20.68
CA ASP A 207 -1.73 8.21 21.49
C ASP A 207 -0.40 8.02 20.75
N GLY A 208 -0.39 8.30 19.43
CA GLY A 208 0.80 8.16 18.59
C GLY A 208 1.49 6.80 18.67
N ASN A 209 0.77 5.76 19.06
CA ASN A 209 1.30 4.42 19.34
C ASN A 209 2.20 4.32 20.58
N GLY A 210 2.17 5.32 21.49
CA GLY A 210 2.99 5.44 22.69
C GLY A 210 2.20 5.71 23.97
N GLU A 211 2.88 6.25 24.98
CA GLU A 211 2.28 6.69 26.25
C GLU A 211 1.90 8.18 26.21
N VAL A 212 2.48 8.93 25.28
CA VAL A 212 2.25 10.36 25.12
C VAL A 212 0.97 10.59 24.34
N ILE A 213 0.03 11.32 24.93
CA ILE A 213 -1.24 11.68 24.30
C ILE A 213 -1.20 13.18 23.98
N LYS A 214 -1.26 13.52 22.69
CA LYS A 214 -1.22 14.91 22.18
C LYS A 214 -2.27 15.12 21.09
N ALA A 215 -2.60 16.37 20.84
CA ALA A 215 -3.48 16.72 19.75
C ALA A 215 -2.88 16.31 18.38
N PHE A 216 -3.74 15.86 17.45
CA PHE A 216 -3.31 15.58 16.07
C PHE A 216 -2.60 16.81 15.48
N GLY A 217 -1.42 16.59 14.88
CA GLY A 217 -0.58 17.65 14.33
C GLY A 217 0.12 18.50 15.39
N SER A 218 0.31 17.99 16.62
CA SER A 218 1.10 18.69 17.65
C SER A 218 2.54 18.90 17.20
N PRO A 219 3.22 19.97 17.68
CA PRO A 219 4.62 20.24 17.33
C PRO A 219 5.55 19.07 17.63
N GLU A 220 5.28 18.30 18.70
CA GLU A 220 6.07 17.16 19.11
C GLU A 220 6.00 16.03 18.06
N TYR A 221 4.79 15.70 17.58
CA TYR A 221 4.62 14.69 16.54
C TYR A 221 5.23 15.14 15.22
N ILE A 222 5.02 16.40 14.83
CA ILE A 222 5.60 16.95 13.60
C ILE A 222 7.13 16.95 13.68
N ALA A 223 7.73 17.33 14.81
CA ALA A 223 9.18 17.34 14.98
C ALA A 223 9.79 15.94 14.91
N LEU A 224 9.14 14.94 15.54
CA LEU A 224 9.62 13.55 15.50
C LEU A 224 9.59 12.98 14.07
N GLY A 225 8.51 13.17 13.33
CA GLY A 225 8.47 12.73 11.92
C GLY A 225 9.43 13.52 11.03
N PHE A 226 9.59 14.82 11.29
CA PHE A 226 10.57 15.65 10.57
C PHE A 226 12.02 15.20 10.83
N SER A 227 12.34 14.67 12.01
CA SER A 227 13.67 14.13 12.30
C SER A 227 14.06 13.00 11.34
N VAL A 228 13.08 12.16 10.94
CA VAL A 228 13.29 11.09 9.95
C VAL A 228 13.59 11.69 8.57
N VAL A 229 12.79 12.65 8.12
CA VAL A 229 12.98 13.33 6.83
C VAL A 229 14.32 14.06 6.79
N LEU A 230 14.68 14.73 7.87
CA LEU A 230 15.99 15.40 7.99
C LEU A 230 17.13 14.41 7.85
N MET A 231 17.04 13.25 8.50
CA MET A 231 18.08 12.22 8.42
C MET A 231 18.18 11.59 7.02
N LEU A 232 17.04 11.40 6.31
CA LEU A 232 17.05 11.00 4.89
C LEU A 232 17.88 11.98 4.05
N VAL A 233 17.68 13.29 4.23
CA VAL A 233 18.43 14.32 3.51
C VAL A 233 19.92 14.32 3.89
N ILE A 234 20.23 14.17 5.17
CA ILE A 234 21.62 14.11 5.66
C ILE A 234 22.35 12.90 5.05
N VAL A 235 21.72 11.73 5.04
CA VAL A 235 22.31 10.53 4.44
C VAL A 235 22.50 10.71 2.94
N GLU A 236 21.58 11.36 2.24
CA GLU A 236 21.73 11.62 0.81
C GLU A 236 22.88 12.59 0.50
N LEU A 237 23.07 13.62 1.34
CA LEU A 237 24.14 14.60 1.17
C LEU A 237 25.54 14.06 1.50
N PHE A 238 25.65 13.35 2.62
CA PHE A 238 26.94 13.00 3.21
C PHE A 238 27.20 11.49 3.27
N GLY A 239 26.21 10.67 2.98
CA GLY A 239 26.30 9.21 3.10
C GLY A 239 27.17 8.59 2.02
N SER A 240 27.84 7.49 2.39
CA SER A 240 28.49 6.60 1.43
C SER A 240 27.43 5.92 0.51
N PRO A 241 27.83 5.35 -0.64
CA PRO A 241 26.90 4.61 -1.50
C PRO A 241 26.12 3.51 -0.77
N PHE A 242 26.75 2.83 0.20
CA PHE A 242 26.07 1.85 1.05
C PHE A 242 25.00 2.52 1.93
N MET A 243 25.31 3.64 2.57
CA MET A 243 24.37 4.37 3.42
C MET A 243 23.19 4.92 2.62
N LYS A 244 23.42 5.41 1.39
CA LYS A 244 22.35 5.91 0.51
C LYS A 244 21.34 4.82 0.13
N ASN A 245 21.81 3.59 -0.10
CA ASN A 245 20.93 2.44 -0.35
C ASN A 245 20.16 2.00 0.91
N ALA A 246 20.72 2.22 2.09
CA ALA A 246 20.10 1.91 3.38
C ALA A 246 19.46 3.14 4.04
N ASN A 247 19.26 4.25 3.30
CA ASN A 247 18.86 5.55 3.86
C ASN A 247 17.54 5.46 4.64
N VAL A 248 16.57 4.70 4.16
CA VAL A 248 15.24 4.56 4.80
C VAL A 248 15.37 3.90 6.18
N ILE A 249 16.11 2.79 6.28
CA ILE A 249 16.29 2.12 7.59
C ILE A 249 17.15 2.95 8.54
N ILE A 250 18.17 3.64 8.05
CA ILE A 250 19.02 4.54 8.86
C ILE A 250 18.17 5.69 9.41
N ALA A 251 17.38 6.32 8.57
CA ALA A 251 16.52 7.44 8.97
C ALA A 251 15.43 7.01 9.96
N LEU A 252 14.83 5.82 9.74
CA LEU A 252 13.84 5.25 10.64
C LEU A 252 14.43 4.97 12.03
N LEU A 253 15.61 4.33 12.10
CA LEU A 253 16.30 4.06 13.34
C LEU A 253 16.73 5.35 14.06
N PHE A 254 17.14 6.37 13.32
CA PHE A 254 17.45 7.68 13.90
C PHE A 254 16.20 8.35 14.50
N GLY A 255 15.09 8.40 13.77
CA GLY A 255 13.82 8.93 14.29
C GLY A 255 13.33 8.15 15.52
N TYR A 256 13.49 6.82 15.49
CA TYR A 256 13.19 5.97 16.64
C TYR A 256 14.09 6.29 17.86
N PHE A 257 15.39 6.49 17.63
CA PHE A 257 16.32 6.93 18.68
C PHE A 257 15.92 8.29 19.26
N VAL A 258 15.60 9.27 18.41
CA VAL A 258 15.13 10.60 18.86
C VAL A 258 13.87 10.46 19.69
N ALA A 259 12.89 9.67 19.25
CA ALA A 259 11.67 9.40 20.00
C ALA A 259 11.94 8.66 21.34
N GLY A 260 12.92 7.75 21.37
CA GLY A 260 13.33 7.00 22.55
C GLY A 260 13.92 7.87 23.65
N VAL A 261 14.68 8.92 23.29
CA VAL A 261 15.27 9.87 24.25
C VAL A 261 14.32 11.04 24.60
N SER A 262 13.34 11.32 23.74
CA SER A 262 12.37 12.38 23.94
C SER A 262 11.32 12.02 24.99
N ARG A 263 10.84 13.04 25.70
CA ARG A 263 9.75 12.91 26.68
C ARG A 263 8.78 14.07 26.51
N ALA A 264 7.51 13.83 26.78
CA ALA A 264 6.51 14.88 26.89
C ALA A 264 5.68 14.65 28.15
N GLU A 265 5.61 15.68 29.00
CA GLU A 265 4.86 15.61 30.27
C GLU A 265 5.27 14.42 31.17
N GLY A 266 6.55 14.02 31.13
CA GLY A 266 7.08 12.86 31.86
C GLY A 266 6.87 11.50 31.19
N ASN A 267 6.02 11.40 30.17
CA ASN A 267 5.70 10.15 29.45
C ASN A 267 6.67 9.88 28.30
N LYS A 268 6.82 8.60 27.95
CA LYS A 268 7.67 8.14 26.85
C LYS A 268 6.89 8.07 25.52
N PHE A 269 7.54 8.50 24.43
CA PHE A 269 6.99 8.25 23.08
C PHE A 269 7.11 6.79 22.66
N VAL A 270 8.13 6.08 23.13
CA VAL A 270 8.38 4.67 22.83
C VAL A 270 8.01 3.81 24.04
N PRO A 271 6.97 2.99 23.96
CA PRO A 271 6.60 2.09 25.06
C PRO A 271 7.51 0.86 25.13
N ASP A 272 8.08 0.58 26.30
CA ASP A 272 8.94 -0.59 26.52
C ASP A 272 8.14 -1.92 26.46
N THR A 273 6.82 -1.84 26.65
CA THR A 273 5.92 -3.01 26.77
C THR A 273 5.91 -3.87 25.51
N LYS A 274 5.85 -3.24 24.34
CA LYS A 274 5.78 -3.94 23.03
C LYS A 274 7.05 -4.72 22.70
N ILE A 275 8.23 -4.20 23.07
CA ILE A 275 9.50 -4.91 22.87
C ILE A 275 9.61 -6.08 23.84
N LYS A 276 9.12 -5.91 25.07
CA LYS A 276 9.15 -6.97 26.10
C LYS A 276 8.19 -8.10 25.77
N SER A 277 6.97 -7.79 25.27
CA SER A 277 5.98 -8.80 24.89
C SER A 277 6.36 -9.61 23.67
N ALA A 278 7.22 -9.08 22.78
CA ALA A 278 7.62 -9.79 21.57
C ALA A 278 8.30 -11.12 21.90
N GLU A 279 7.82 -12.19 21.28
CA GLU A 279 8.42 -13.52 21.37
C GLU A 279 9.85 -13.50 20.80
N PRO A 280 10.77 -14.37 21.22
CA PRO A 280 12.13 -14.44 20.68
C PRO A 280 12.15 -14.81 19.20
N ILE A 281 11.31 -15.77 18.80
CA ILE A 281 11.23 -16.35 17.46
C ILE A 281 9.77 -16.46 17.07
N THR A 282 9.47 -16.17 15.81
CA THR A 282 8.15 -16.38 15.21
C THR A 282 8.28 -16.96 13.82
N PHE A 283 7.17 -17.45 13.26
CA PHE A 283 7.09 -17.96 11.90
C PHE A 283 5.70 -17.70 11.30
N ALA A 284 5.52 -17.98 10.00
CA ALA A 284 4.20 -17.94 9.38
C ALA A 284 3.25 -18.97 10.04
N TRP A 285 1.95 -18.69 10.06
CA TRP A 285 0.86 -19.48 10.66
C TRP A 285 0.88 -19.62 12.19
N VAL A 286 1.72 -18.88 12.92
CA VAL A 286 1.63 -18.81 14.38
C VAL A 286 0.31 -18.15 14.79
N GLU A 287 -0.11 -17.13 14.07
CA GLU A 287 -1.44 -16.52 14.20
C GLU A 287 -2.35 -16.94 13.05
N ASN A 288 -3.61 -17.19 13.38
CA ASN A 288 -4.62 -17.61 12.42
C ASN A 288 -5.72 -16.55 12.28
N PHE A 289 -6.10 -16.29 11.03
CA PHE A 289 -7.21 -15.41 10.68
C PHE A 289 -8.31 -16.24 10.02
N PRO A 290 -9.59 -16.03 10.37
CA PRO A 290 -10.69 -16.75 9.73
C PRO A 290 -10.77 -16.39 8.24
N ILE A 291 -10.26 -17.26 7.37
CA ILE A 291 -10.28 -17.04 5.92
C ILE A 291 -11.74 -17.04 5.45
N GLY A 292 -12.13 -15.97 4.78
CA GLY A 292 -13.47 -15.78 4.25
C GLY A 292 -13.47 -15.06 2.92
N PHE A 293 -14.64 -14.61 2.48
CA PHE A 293 -14.80 -13.90 1.21
C PHE A 293 -15.60 -12.61 1.43
N TYR A 294 -15.10 -11.51 0.85
CA TYR A 294 -15.78 -10.21 0.86
C TYR A 294 -15.97 -9.71 -0.57
N GLY A 295 -17.15 -9.97 -1.12
CA GLY A 295 -17.51 -9.66 -2.52
C GLY A 295 -17.23 -8.22 -2.96
N PRO A 296 -17.53 -7.17 -2.14
CA PRO A 296 -17.28 -5.78 -2.53
C PRO A 296 -15.81 -5.45 -2.85
N ALA A 297 -14.85 -6.17 -2.29
CA ALA A 297 -13.42 -5.96 -2.56
C ALA A 297 -12.92 -6.63 -3.85
N VAL A 298 -13.70 -7.50 -4.50
CA VAL A 298 -13.25 -8.27 -5.67
C VAL A 298 -12.83 -7.37 -6.82
N LEU A 299 -13.69 -6.44 -7.22
CA LEU A 299 -13.41 -5.59 -8.38
C LEU A 299 -12.19 -4.65 -8.14
N PRO A 300 -12.08 -3.95 -7.01
CA PRO A 300 -10.87 -3.20 -6.67
C PRO A 300 -9.60 -4.07 -6.64
N LEU A 301 -9.66 -5.28 -6.06
CA LEU A 301 -8.51 -6.20 -6.02
C LEU A 301 -8.10 -6.69 -7.40
N LEU A 302 -9.06 -7.00 -8.30
CA LEU A 302 -8.75 -7.35 -9.69
C LEU A 302 -8.02 -6.21 -10.40
N ILE A 303 -8.43 -4.97 -10.19
CA ILE A 303 -7.73 -3.79 -10.76
C ILE A 303 -6.33 -3.66 -10.15
N ALA A 304 -6.17 -3.90 -8.84
CA ALA A 304 -4.84 -3.90 -8.21
C ALA A 304 -3.93 -4.96 -8.86
N PHE A 305 -4.40 -6.18 -9.08
CA PHE A 305 -3.64 -7.23 -9.76
C PHE A 305 -3.33 -6.93 -11.23
N LEU A 306 -4.18 -6.19 -11.92
CA LEU A 306 -3.84 -5.64 -13.24
C LEU A 306 -2.71 -4.63 -13.15
N VAL A 307 -2.72 -3.77 -12.14
CA VAL A 307 -1.68 -2.76 -11.94
C VAL A 307 -0.36 -3.41 -11.55
N THR A 308 -0.35 -4.38 -10.61
CA THR A 308 0.88 -5.10 -10.24
C THR A 308 1.46 -5.90 -11.41
N THR A 309 0.63 -6.52 -12.25
CA THR A 309 1.09 -7.15 -13.50
C THR A 309 1.94 -6.20 -14.35
N VAL A 310 1.49 -4.96 -14.50
CA VAL A 310 2.20 -3.96 -15.32
C VAL A 310 3.42 -3.41 -14.60
N GLU A 311 3.32 -3.22 -13.28
CA GLU A 311 4.43 -2.82 -12.42
C GLU A 311 5.56 -3.83 -12.51
N THR A 312 5.26 -5.14 -12.40
CA THR A 312 6.23 -6.22 -12.53
C THR A 312 6.90 -6.23 -13.90
N ILE A 313 6.17 -6.04 -15.01
CA ILE A 313 6.78 -5.93 -16.35
C ILE A 313 7.72 -4.73 -16.42
N GLY A 314 7.33 -3.59 -15.86
CA GLY A 314 8.14 -2.36 -15.82
C GLY A 314 9.41 -2.53 -14.99
N ASP A 315 9.30 -3.15 -13.83
CA ASP A 315 10.43 -3.41 -12.93
C ASP A 315 11.43 -4.40 -13.54
N LEU A 316 10.95 -5.46 -14.19
CA LEU A 316 11.82 -6.41 -14.89
C LEU A 316 12.54 -5.74 -16.05
N HIS A 317 11.86 -4.89 -16.82
CA HIS A 317 12.51 -4.11 -17.89
C HIS A 317 13.61 -3.21 -17.31
N ALA A 318 13.32 -2.48 -16.24
CA ALA A 318 14.31 -1.62 -15.57
C ALA A 318 15.46 -2.44 -14.92
N THR A 319 15.17 -3.65 -14.45
CA THR A 319 16.20 -4.56 -13.93
C THR A 319 17.15 -5.03 -15.05
N TYR A 320 16.62 -5.40 -16.21
CA TYR A 320 17.42 -5.77 -17.38
C TYR A 320 18.28 -4.60 -17.85
N GLU A 321 17.69 -3.39 -18.00
CA GLU A 321 18.45 -2.17 -18.34
C GLU A 321 19.56 -1.89 -17.32
N ALA A 322 19.28 -1.94 -16.02
CA ALA A 322 20.27 -1.70 -14.97
C ALA A 322 21.37 -2.79 -14.91
N SER A 323 21.05 -3.99 -15.39
CA SER A 323 21.96 -5.15 -15.48
C SER A 323 22.75 -5.17 -16.79
N GLU A 324 22.50 -4.22 -17.71
CA GLU A 324 23.11 -4.16 -19.04
C GLU A 324 22.77 -5.39 -19.92
N GLU A 325 21.59 -5.98 -19.71
CA GLU A 325 21.07 -7.15 -20.44
C GLU A 325 20.06 -6.71 -21.52
N ASP A 326 19.88 -7.53 -22.57
CA ASP A 326 19.01 -7.23 -23.70
C ASP A 326 17.51 -7.43 -23.36
N THR A 327 16.74 -6.34 -23.44
CA THR A 327 15.28 -6.32 -23.17
C THR A 327 14.41 -6.85 -24.31
N GLU A 328 15.00 -7.18 -25.46
CA GLU A 328 14.29 -7.81 -26.59
C GLU A 328 14.64 -9.30 -26.76
N SER A 329 15.41 -9.87 -25.81
CA SER A 329 15.84 -11.28 -25.84
C SER A 329 14.70 -12.25 -25.45
N GLU A 330 14.83 -13.52 -25.86
CA GLU A 330 13.94 -14.59 -25.41
C GLU A 330 14.02 -14.84 -23.90
N GLU A 331 15.20 -14.59 -23.31
CA GLU A 331 15.40 -14.66 -21.87
C GLU A 331 14.55 -13.63 -21.15
N PHE A 332 14.48 -12.40 -21.67
CA PHE A 332 13.59 -11.38 -21.13
C PHE A 332 12.12 -11.80 -21.17
N ASP A 333 11.67 -12.40 -22.30
CA ASP A 333 10.30 -12.91 -22.42
C ASP A 333 9.98 -14.00 -21.40
N LYS A 334 10.93 -14.91 -21.15
CA LYS A 334 10.81 -15.94 -20.11
C LYS A 334 10.80 -15.34 -18.71
N SER A 335 11.65 -14.34 -18.47
CA SER A 335 11.70 -13.63 -17.18
C SER A 335 10.40 -12.89 -16.89
N VAL A 336 9.81 -12.24 -17.87
CA VAL A 336 8.50 -11.56 -17.73
C VAL A 336 7.40 -12.59 -17.43
N GLN A 337 7.31 -13.67 -18.23
CA GLN A 337 6.32 -14.73 -18.04
C GLN A 337 6.48 -15.39 -16.67
N GLY A 338 7.70 -15.79 -16.31
CA GLY A 338 8.00 -16.47 -15.04
C GLY A 338 7.86 -15.54 -13.83
N GLY A 339 8.16 -14.25 -14.00
CA GLY A 339 7.98 -13.21 -12.98
C GLY A 339 6.52 -12.98 -12.65
N LEU A 340 5.66 -12.82 -13.66
CA LEU A 340 4.22 -12.66 -13.47
C LEU A 340 3.59 -13.91 -12.84
N LEU A 341 4.00 -15.10 -13.28
CA LEU A 341 3.53 -16.34 -12.67
C LEU A 341 3.96 -16.45 -11.21
N SER A 342 5.21 -16.08 -10.92
CA SER A 342 5.74 -16.05 -9.56
C SER A 342 5.00 -15.04 -8.70
N ASP A 343 4.71 -13.84 -9.20
CA ASP A 343 4.03 -12.77 -8.48
C ASP A 343 2.61 -13.19 -8.08
N GLY A 344 1.83 -13.70 -9.04
CA GLY A 344 0.47 -14.19 -8.76
C GLY A 344 0.42 -15.39 -7.81
N VAL A 345 1.28 -16.41 -8.02
CA VAL A 345 1.34 -17.59 -7.14
C VAL A 345 1.85 -17.22 -5.75
N CYS A 346 2.86 -16.34 -5.64
CA CYS A 346 3.37 -15.89 -4.37
C CYS A 346 2.36 -15.00 -3.62
N SER A 347 1.56 -14.19 -4.33
CA SER A 347 0.46 -13.42 -3.72
C SER A 347 -0.64 -14.33 -3.19
N PHE A 348 -1.00 -15.39 -3.92
CA PHE A 348 -1.91 -16.44 -3.42
C PHE A 348 -1.34 -17.12 -2.17
N ALA A 349 -0.08 -17.55 -2.23
CA ALA A 349 0.59 -18.23 -1.12
C ALA A 349 0.79 -17.29 0.09
N ALA A 350 1.05 -16.00 -0.13
CA ALA A 350 1.12 -15.01 0.93
C ALA A 350 -0.21 -14.92 1.68
N ALA A 351 -1.31 -14.77 0.96
CA ALA A 351 -2.64 -14.68 1.56
C ALA A 351 -3.01 -15.97 2.32
N LEU A 352 -2.65 -17.15 1.79
CA LEU A 352 -2.79 -18.42 2.48
C LEU A 352 -1.94 -18.49 3.75
N ALA A 353 -0.74 -17.93 3.73
CA ALA A 353 0.18 -17.83 4.87
C ALA A 353 -0.09 -16.61 5.75
N THR A 354 -1.28 -16.01 5.65
CA THR A 354 -1.75 -14.87 6.45
C THR A 354 -1.03 -13.54 6.20
N GLY A 355 -0.22 -13.47 5.14
CA GLY A 355 0.44 -12.25 4.67
C GLY A 355 -0.37 -11.50 3.63
N MET A 356 0.01 -10.26 3.37
CA MET A 356 -0.55 -9.44 2.29
C MET A 356 0.02 -9.86 0.92
N PRO A 357 -0.67 -9.55 -0.20
CA PRO A 357 -0.18 -9.83 -1.54
C PRO A 357 1.12 -9.10 -1.85
N ASN A 358 1.92 -9.70 -2.71
CA ASN A 358 3.25 -9.25 -3.08
C ASN A 358 3.28 -8.61 -4.47
N THR A 359 4.38 -7.91 -4.77
CA THR A 359 4.78 -7.46 -6.10
C THR A 359 6.31 -7.31 -6.15
N THR A 360 6.86 -7.06 -7.33
CA THR A 360 8.28 -6.71 -7.48
C THR A 360 8.57 -5.34 -6.88
N PHE A 361 9.79 -5.14 -6.39
CA PHE A 361 10.25 -3.89 -5.79
C PHE A 361 11.21 -3.14 -6.70
N SER A 362 10.79 -2.00 -7.25
CA SER A 362 11.58 -1.13 -8.13
C SER A 362 12.84 -0.54 -7.45
N GLN A 363 12.86 -0.40 -6.13
CA GLN A 363 14.03 0.02 -5.37
C GLN A 363 15.23 -0.90 -5.58
N ASN A 364 14.99 -2.17 -5.91
CA ASN A 364 16.01 -3.13 -6.27
C ASN A 364 16.88 -2.66 -7.46
N ASN A 365 16.26 -2.04 -8.46
CA ASN A 365 16.91 -1.54 -9.67
C ASN A 365 17.89 -0.43 -9.33
N GLY A 366 17.55 0.45 -8.39
CA GLY A 366 18.45 1.49 -7.88
C GLY A 366 19.69 0.92 -7.21
N VAL A 367 19.54 -0.16 -6.43
CA VAL A 367 20.70 -0.83 -5.80
C VAL A 367 21.58 -1.50 -6.86
N ILE A 368 21.02 -2.16 -7.86
CA ILE A 368 21.77 -2.76 -8.98
C ILE A 368 22.56 -1.68 -9.74
N ALA A 369 21.90 -0.59 -10.11
CA ALA A 369 22.52 0.52 -10.85
C ALA A 369 23.71 1.14 -10.10
N LEU A 370 23.59 1.30 -8.77
CA LEU A 370 24.64 1.86 -7.92
C LEU A 370 25.78 0.88 -7.64
N THR A 371 25.48 -0.40 -7.43
CA THR A 371 26.46 -1.41 -7.03
C THR A 371 27.08 -2.13 -8.22
N LYS A 372 26.47 -1.99 -9.41
CA LYS A 372 26.82 -2.76 -10.62
C LYS A 372 26.84 -4.27 -10.37
N CYS A 373 25.98 -4.74 -9.49
CA CYS A 373 25.85 -6.15 -9.12
C CYS A 373 24.42 -6.63 -9.35
N ALA A 374 24.21 -7.39 -10.42
CA ALA A 374 22.95 -8.03 -10.81
C ALA A 374 22.92 -9.54 -10.52
N SER A 375 23.81 -10.03 -9.64
CA SER A 375 23.97 -11.46 -9.38
C SER A 375 22.74 -12.06 -8.70
N ARG A 376 22.17 -13.15 -9.25
CA ARG A 376 21.10 -13.95 -8.62
C ARG A 376 21.45 -14.39 -7.20
N ARG A 377 22.74 -14.69 -6.94
CA ARG A 377 23.21 -15.07 -5.59
C ARG A 377 23.02 -13.95 -4.58
N ALA A 378 23.13 -12.68 -5.02
CA ALA A 378 22.84 -11.54 -4.15
C ALA A 378 21.37 -11.47 -3.80
N GLY A 379 20.47 -11.78 -4.75
CA GLY A 379 19.01 -11.89 -4.51
C GLY A 379 18.66 -13.01 -3.53
N VAL A 380 19.22 -14.19 -3.70
CA VAL A 380 19.05 -15.32 -2.76
C VAL A 380 19.57 -14.94 -1.36
N CYS A 381 20.73 -14.30 -1.28
CA CYS A 381 21.27 -13.81 -0.01
C CYS A 381 20.38 -12.73 0.62
N CYS A 382 19.80 -11.84 -0.18
CA CYS A 382 18.79 -10.86 0.27
C CYS A 382 17.61 -11.56 0.91
N GLY A 383 17.03 -12.55 0.22
CA GLY A 383 15.90 -13.32 0.74
C GLY A 383 16.23 -14.03 2.05
N LEU A 384 17.42 -14.63 2.19
CA LEU A 384 17.86 -15.25 3.44
C LEU A 384 17.95 -14.24 4.60
N TRP A 385 18.46 -13.03 4.35
CA TRP A 385 18.48 -11.96 5.35
C TRP A 385 17.09 -11.51 5.75
N LEU A 386 16.15 -11.37 4.80
CA LEU A 386 14.77 -11.02 5.10
C LEU A 386 14.09 -12.08 5.95
N VAL A 387 14.27 -13.38 5.64
CA VAL A 387 13.78 -14.49 6.47
C VAL A 387 14.37 -14.42 7.87
N ALA A 388 15.68 -14.22 7.99
CA ALA A 388 16.33 -14.13 9.30
C ALA A 388 15.79 -12.96 10.13
N LEU A 389 15.62 -11.77 9.52
CA LEU A 389 15.03 -10.60 10.19
C LEU A 389 13.58 -10.83 10.64
N GLY A 390 12.79 -11.53 9.83
CA GLY A 390 11.40 -11.84 10.16
C GLY A 390 11.27 -12.89 11.25
N VAL A 391 12.10 -13.96 11.22
CA VAL A 391 12.12 -15.01 12.26
C VAL A 391 12.54 -14.44 13.61
N LEU A 392 13.43 -13.46 13.65
CA LEU A 392 13.81 -12.74 14.86
C LEU A 392 12.69 -11.77 15.27
N SER A 393 11.65 -12.26 15.93
CA SER A 393 10.44 -11.49 16.28
C SER A 393 10.73 -10.22 17.10
N LYS A 394 11.85 -10.16 17.83
CA LYS A 394 12.29 -8.94 18.51
C LYS A 394 12.50 -7.76 17.54
N VAL A 395 12.88 -8.02 16.28
CA VAL A 395 12.98 -6.99 15.24
C VAL A 395 11.60 -6.41 14.94
N SER A 396 10.60 -7.26 14.77
CA SER A 396 9.19 -6.83 14.58
C SER A 396 8.65 -6.11 15.82
N GLY A 397 9.06 -6.53 17.02
CA GLY A 397 8.75 -5.84 18.29
C GLY A 397 9.31 -4.42 18.35
N ILE A 398 10.55 -4.21 17.92
CA ILE A 398 11.15 -2.86 17.79
C ILE A 398 10.34 -2.01 16.81
N ILE A 399 10.01 -2.56 15.63
CA ILE A 399 9.26 -1.85 14.58
C ILE A 399 7.85 -1.49 15.08
N SER A 400 7.13 -2.42 15.71
CA SER A 400 5.78 -2.17 16.22
C SER A 400 5.74 -1.18 17.40
N SER A 401 6.87 -0.98 18.09
CA SER A 401 7.00 0.00 19.17
C SER A 401 7.31 1.42 18.68
N MET A 402 7.55 1.60 17.38
CA MET A 402 7.82 2.91 16.81
C MET A 402 6.58 3.81 16.91
N PRO A 403 6.74 5.08 17.32
CA PRO A 403 5.64 6.04 17.29
C PRO A 403 5.10 6.26 15.87
N ASP A 404 3.78 6.39 15.76
CA ASP A 404 3.10 6.62 14.48
C ASP A 404 3.70 7.79 13.70
N CYS A 405 4.09 8.88 14.37
CA CYS A 405 4.69 10.05 13.74
C CYS A 405 6.07 9.77 13.10
N VAL A 406 6.89 8.90 13.71
CA VAL A 406 8.18 8.46 13.15
C VAL A 406 7.95 7.62 11.90
N VAL A 407 7.03 6.65 11.99
CA VAL A 407 6.59 5.84 10.84
C VAL A 407 6.00 6.75 9.75
N GLY A 408 5.21 7.76 10.13
CA GLY A 408 4.59 8.73 9.23
C GLY A 408 5.60 9.55 8.42
N GLY A 409 6.68 10.03 9.06
CA GLY A 409 7.75 10.73 8.36
C GLY A 409 8.42 9.87 7.29
N MET A 410 8.69 8.59 7.61
CA MET A 410 9.24 7.61 6.67
C MET A 410 8.26 7.25 5.56
N THR A 411 7.01 6.91 5.91
CA THR A 411 6.01 6.45 4.93
C THR A 411 5.64 7.54 3.95
N THR A 412 5.58 8.80 4.39
CA THR A 412 5.36 9.94 3.49
C THR A 412 6.44 9.97 2.40
N PHE A 413 7.71 9.81 2.76
CA PHE A 413 8.81 9.74 1.78
C PHE A 413 8.67 8.54 0.84
N LEU A 414 8.39 7.35 1.37
CA LEU A 414 8.23 6.14 0.55
C LEU A 414 7.07 6.25 -0.44
N PHE A 415 5.94 6.77 -0.01
CA PHE A 415 4.77 6.93 -0.87
C PHE A 415 4.97 8.00 -1.95
N CYS A 416 5.68 9.09 -1.60
CA CYS A 416 6.11 10.07 -2.61
C CYS A 416 7.08 9.45 -3.63
N ASN A 417 7.96 8.52 -3.23
CA ASN A 417 8.81 7.80 -4.18
C ASN A 417 7.99 6.92 -5.14
N VAL A 418 6.90 6.29 -4.68
CA VAL A 418 5.97 5.58 -5.58
C VAL A 418 5.38 6.56 -6.60
N PHE A 419 4.95 7.75 -6.16
CA PHE A 419 4.46 8.78 -7.09
C PHE A 419 5.51 9.18 -8.13
N VAL A 420 6.76 9.41 -7.71
CA VAL A 420 7.88 9.76 -8.61
C VAL A 420 8.20 8.62 -9.57
N SER A 421 8.11 7.37 -9.13
CA SER A 421 8.25 6.19 -10.00
C SER A 421 7.19 6.18 -11.10
N GLY A 422 5.93 6.42 -10.75
CA GLY A 422 4.86 6.57 -11.74
C GLY A 422 5.09 7.71 -12.72
N LEU A 423 5.62 8.85 -12.24
CA LEU A 423 6.00 9.99 -13.09
C LEU A 423 7.10 9.60 -14.09
N SER A 424 8.09 8.81 -13.65
CA SER A 424 9.14 8.27 -14.53
C SER A 424 8.56 7.38 -15.64
N VAL A 425 7.54 6.56 -15.33
CA VAL A 425 6.85 5.75 -16.34
C VAL A 425 6.07 6.63 -17.32
N VAL A 426 5.34 7.65 -16.83
CA VAL A 426 4.61 8.62 -17.70
C VAL A 426 5.57 9.35 -18.62
N SER A 427 6.78 9.70 -18.17
CA SER A 427 7.77 10.42 -18.97
C SER A 427 8.28 9.63 -20.19
N LYS A 428 8.13 8.30 -20.19
CA LYS A 428 8.42 7.43 -21.35
C LYS A 428 7.32 7.46 -22.42
N ALA A 429 6.14 8.02 -22.09
CA ALA A 429 5.07 8.24 -23.06
C ALA A 429 5.28 9.56 -23.81
N ASP A 430 4.84 9.63 -25.08
CA ASP A 430 4.85 10.89 -25.82
C ASP A 430 3.83 11.88 -25.23
N LEU A 431 4.31 12.82 -24.44
CA LEU A 431 3.49 13.87 -23.83
C LEU A 431 3.21 15.05 -24.77
N ASN A 432 3.79 15.07 -26.00
CA ASN A 432 3.40 16.03 -27.04
C ASN A 432 2.10 15.63 -27.73
N SER A 433 1.77 14.32 -27.71
CA SER A 433 0.49 13.79 -28.17
C SER A 433 -0.68 14.44 -27.40
N ARG A 434 -1.62 15.02 -28.13
CA ARG A 434 -2.86 15.57 -27.55
C ARG A 434 -3.67 14.50 -26.86
N ARG A 435 -3.71 13.30 -27.43
CA ARG A 435 -4.38 12.11 -26.87
C ARG A 435 -3.83 11.78 -25.47
N ASN A 436 -2.52 11.61 -25.35
CA ASN A 436 -1.89 11.25 -24.08
C ASN A 436 -2.07 12.33 -23.02
N ARG A 437 -2.01 13.62 -23.40
CA ARG A 437 -2.28 14.72 -22.46
C ARG A 437 -3.71 14.72 -21.92
N ILE A 438 -4.71 14.43 -22.77
CA ILE A 438 -6.11 14.35 -22.33
C ILE A 438 -6.30 13.17 -21.38
N ILE A 439 -5.74 11.97 -21.70
CA ILE A 439 -5.78 10.80 -20.83
C ILE A 439 -5.20 11.15 -19.46
N LEU A 440 -3.99 11.71 -19.45
CA LEU A 440 -3.31 12.09 -18.21
C LEU A 440 -4.11 13.11 -17.39
N ALA A 441 -4.58 14.19 -18.03
CA ALA A 441 -5.28 15.28 -17.35
C ALA A 441 -6.59 14.81 -16.70
N ILE A 442 -7.41 14.05 -17.42
CA ILE A 442 -8.71 13.60 -16.90
C ILE A 442 -8.50 12.55 -15.81
N SER A 443 -7.65 11.54 -16.06
CA SER A 443 -7.45 10.43 -15.10
C SER A 443 -6.78 10.90 -13.82
N MET A 444 -5.75 11.76 -13.91
CA MET A 444 -5.11 12.37 -12.75
C MET A 444 -6.03 13.34 -12.03
N GLY A 445 -6.77 14.17 -12.79
CA GLY A 445 -7.71 15.14 -12.21
C GLY A 445 -8.78 14.47 -11.35
N VAL A 446 -9.39 13.38 -11.85
CA VAL A 446 -10.40 12.62 -11.09
C VAL A 446 -9.76 11.86 -9.92
N GLY A 447 -8.64 11.16 -10.14
CA GLY A 447 -7.97 10.41 -9.09
C GLY A 447 -7.47 11.29 -7.94
N LEU A 448 -6.78 12.40 -8.24
CA LEU A 448 -6.36 13.38 -7.23
C LEU A 448 -7.56 14.07 -6.57
N GLY A 449 -8.62 14.34 -7.34
CA GLY A 449 -9.87 14.88 -6.81
C GLY A 449 -10.48 13.97 -5.75
N VAL A 450 -10.53 12.66 -5.98
CA VAL A 450 -10.99 11.68 -5.01
C VAL A 450 -10.05 11.60 -3.79
N THR A 451 -8.75 11.72 -3.99
CA THR A 451 -7.80 11.80 -2.86
C THR A 451 -8.05 13.03 -1.97
N ALA A 452 -8.33 14.17 -2.60
CA ALA A 452 -8.57 15.43 -1.90
C ALA A 452 -9.96 15.51 -1.27
N VAL A 453 -10.95 14.88 -1.90
CA VAL A 453 -12.37 14.90 -1.48
C VAL A 453 -12.92 13.46 -1.45
N PRO A 454 -12.44 12.62 -0.52
CA PRO A 454 -12.79 11.19 -0.50
C PRO A 454 -14.28 10.91 -0.26
N TRP A 455 -15.00 11.90 0.26
CA TRP A 455 -16.45 11.81 0.50
C TRP A 455 -17.31 12.19 -0.72
N ILE A 456 -16.75 12.53 -1.87
CA ILE A 456 -17.54 12.90 -3.07
C ILE A 456 -18.46 11.76 -3.53
N PHE A 457 -18.00 10.52 -3.37
CA PHE A 457 -18.76 9.31 -3.69
C PHE A 457 -19.20 8.55 -2.44
N GLY A 458 -18.60 8.83 -1.29
CA GLY A 458 -18.84 8.16 -0.03
C GLY A 458 -19.79 8.90 0.88
N ASP A 459 -20.21 8.20 1.94
CA ASP A 459 -20.94 8.80 3.04
C ASP A 459 -20.02 9.77 3.81
N GLN A 460 -20.51 10.98 4.08
CA GLN A 460 -19.96 11.82 5.15
C GLN A 460 -20.37 11.17 6.47
N ARG A 461 -19.60 10.17 6.89
CA ARG A 461 -19.93 9.36 8.07
C ARG A 461 -20.15 10.25 9.29
N GLY A 462 -21.39 10.28 9.77
CA GLY A 462 -21.81 11.00 10.95
C GLY A 462 -22.77 12.17 10.76
N SER A 463 -23.09 12.57 9.53
CA SER A 463 -24.15 13.58 9.30
C SER A 463 -25.45 12.89 8.88
N PRO A 464 -26.51 12.93 9.69
CA PRO A 464 -27.80 12.40 9.29
C PRO A 464 -28.26 13.07 7.99
N GLY A 465 -28.53 12.29 6.95
CA GLY A 465 -29.06 12.78 5.67
C GLY A 465 -28.05 12.96 4.54
N THR A 466 -26.77 12.60 4.72
CA THR A 466 -25.72 12.70 3.68
C THR A 466 -25.31 11.37 3.08
N ALA A 467 -26.18 10.34 3.17
CA ALA A 467 -25.95 9.08 2.49
C ALA A 467 -25.83 9.31 0.98
N PRO A 468 -24.84 8.71 0.30
CA PRO A 468 -24.68 8.86 -1.14
C PRO A 468 -25.94 8.42 -1.88
N PHE A 469 -26.19 8.99 -3.04
CA PHE A 469 -27.35 8.71 -3.89
C PHE A 469 -27.62 7.20 -4.13
N TRP A 470 -26.58 6.39 -4.11
CA TRP A 470 -26.61 4.92 -4.26
C TRP A 470 -26.59 4.14 -2.96
N ALA A 471 -26.62 4.78 -1.79
CA ALA A 471 -26.71 4.05 -0.53
C ALA A 471 -28.02 3.28 -0.41
N CYS A 472 -27.97 2.13 0.25
CA CYS A 472 -29.13 1.29 0.47
C CYS A 472 -30.10 1.91 1.49
N SER A 473 -29.60 2.79 2.37
CA SER A 473 -30.39 3.56 3.33
C SER A 473 -30.09 5.04 3.15
N GLY A 474 -31.08 5.85 2.85
CA GLY A 474 -30.89 7.30 2.72
C GLY A 474 -32.19 8.03 2.39
N PRO A 475 -32.20 9.38 2.50
CA PRO A 475 -33.39 10.20 2.38
C PRO A 475 -34.04 10.18 0.99
N PHE A 476 -33.38 9.64 -0.02
CA PHE A 476 -33.88 9.51 -1.40
C PHE A 476 -34.50 8.14 -1.70
N ARG A 477 -34.55 7.23 -0.73
CA ARG A 477 -35.15 5.92 -0.85
C ARG A 477 -36.12 5.68 0.32
N GLU A 478 -37.36 6.07 0.17
CA GLU A 478 -38.41 5.70 1.10
C GLU A 478 -38.68 4.19 0.98
N GLY A 479 -38.38 3.44 2.01
CA GLY A 479 -39.01 2.15 2.30
C GLY A 479 -38.47 0.87 1.69
N ALA A 480 -37.29 0.83 1.07
CA ALA A 480 -36.74 -0.43 0.56
C ALA A 480 -35.29 -0.68 0.99
N ASP A 481 -35.10 -1.62 1.91
CA ASP A 481 -33.78 -2.20 2.18
C ASP A 481 -33.25 -2.92 0.94
N CYS A 482 -31.99 -2.67 0.58
CA CYS A 482 -31.33 -3.45 -0.46
C CYS A 482 -31.25 -4.92 -0.04
N ASN A 483 -31.46 -5.82 -1.00
CA ASN A 483 -31.12 -7.22 -0.78
C ASN A 483 -29.58 -7.38 -0.65
N LYS A 484 -29.11 -8.53 -0.11
CA LYS A 484 -27.69 -8.76 0.14
C LYS A 484 -26.83 -8.62 -1.13
N GLY A 485 -27.32 -9.07 -2.28
CA GLY A 485 -26.60 -8.99 -3.56
C GLY A 485 -26.50 -7.54 -4.06
N GLU A 486 -27.58 -6.78 -3.98
CA GLU A 486 -27.61 -5.38 -4.38
C GLU A 486 -26.70 -4.52 -3.50
N ARG A 487 -26.68 -4.75 -2.19
CA ARG A 487 -25.76 -4.10 -1.26
C ARG A 487 -24.30 -4.41 -1.63
N GLY A 488 -23.97 -5.69 -1.88
CA GLY A 488 -22.61 -6.09 -2.25
C GLY A 488 -22.10 -5.44 -3.54
N ILE A 489 -22.95 -5.30 -4.57
CA ILE A 489 -22.60 -4.60 -5.81
C ILE A 489 -22.37 -3.11 -5.56
N ARG A 490 -23.25 -2.47 -4.80
CA ARG A 490 -23.12 -1.03 -4.48
C ARG A 490 -21.88 -0.72 -3.66
N ASP A 491 -21.58 -1.53 -2.64
CA ASP A 491 -20.37 -1.41 -1.83
C ASP A 491 -19.12 -1.62 -2.68
N GLY A 492 -19.14 -2.58 -3.61
CA GLY A 492 -18.05 -2.79 -4.56
C GLY A 492 -17.81 -1.57 -5.48
N ILE A 493 -18.89 -0.99 -6.03
CA ILE A 493 -18.80 0.24 -6.84
C ILE A 493 -18.29 1.40 -5.98
N LEU A 494 -18.74 1.51 -4.75
CA LEU A 494 -18.32 2.58 -3.83
C LEU A 494 -16.82 2.46 -3.53
N ILE A 495 -16.31 1.28 -3.17
CA ILE A 495 -14.88 1.04 -2.93
C ILE A 495 -14.08 1.39 -4.19
N LEU A 496 -14.55 1.02 -5.38
CA LEU A 496 -13.92 1.36 -6.64
C LEU A 496 -13.80 2.88 -6.86
N LEU A 497 -14.91 3.60 -6.66
CA LEU A 497 -14.98 5.05 -6.89
C LEU A 497 -14.23 5.85 -5.83
N THR A 498 -14.15 5.35 -4.60
CA THR A 498 -13.42 6.00 -3.50
C THR A 498 -11.93 5.66 -3.47
N THR A 499 -11.48 4.69 -4.28
CA THR A 499 -10.08 4.33 -4.41
C THR A 499 -9.45 5.11 -5.58
N PRO A 500 -8.57 6.10 -5.32
CA PRO A 500 -8.09 7.05 -6.33
C PRO A 500 -7.48 6.38 -7.56
N TYR A 501 -6.61 5.39 -7.36
CA TYR A 501 -5.95 4.72 -8.48
C TYR A 501 -6.90 3.79 -9.25
N SER A 502 -7.91 3.20 -8.60
CA SER A 502 -8.87 2.32 -9.28
C SER A 502 -9.69 3.12 -10.30
N ILE A 503 -10.29 4.22 -9.88
CA ILE A 503 -11.08 5.09 -10.79
C ILE A 503 -10.18 5.75 -11.84
N GLY A 504 -9.00 6.24 -11.46
CA GLY A 504 -8.07 6.88 -12.39
C GLY A 504 -7.54 5.93 -13.45
N THR A 505 -7.18 4.68 -13.07
CA THR A 505 -6.72 3.66 -14.01
C THR A 505 -7.82 3.24 -14.98
N LEU A 506 -9.04 3.01 -14.48
CA LEU A 506 -10.19 2.69 -15.33
C LEU A 506 -10.48 3.79 -16.35
N LEU A 507 -10.43 5.05 -15.92
CA LEU A 507 -10.59 6.20 -16.82
C LEU A 507 -9.45 6.24 -17.84
N ALA A 508 -8.20 6.04 -17.42
CA ALA A 508 -7.06 6.02 -18.33
C ALA A 508 -7.19 4.92 -19.39
N MET A 509 -7.56 3.70 -18.98
CA MET A 509 -7.79 2.57 -19.89
C MET A 509 -8.95 2.86 -20.86
N THR A 510 -10.07 3.35 -20.33
CA THR A 510 -11.26 3.67 -21.14
C THR A 510 -10.95 4.76 -22.17
N LEU A 511 -10.32 5.84 -21.75
CA LEU A 511 -9.91 6.94 -22.64
C LEU A 511 -8.87 6.46 -23.66
N HIS A 512 -7.93 5.60 -23.25
CA HIS A 512 -6.97 5.03 -24.16
C HIS A 512 -7.64 4.16 -25.25
N ALA A 513 -8.70 3.44 -24.91
CA ALA A 513 -9.45 2.62 -25.87
C ALA A 513 -10.35 3.44 -26.83
N ILE A 514 -10.90 4.56 -26.35
CA ILE A 514 -11.90 5.35 -27.11
C ILE A 514 -11.24 6.45 -27.96
N LEU A 515 -10.19 7.11 -27.45
CA LEU A 515 -9.58 8.24 -28.13
C LEU A 515 -8.78 7.78 -29.37
N PRO A 516 -8.99 8.40 -30.54
CA PRO A 516 -8.25 8.06 -31.75
C PRO A 516 -6.75 8.32 -31.58
N THR A 517 -5.93 7.59 -32.32
CA THR A 517 -4.49 7.82 -32.40
C THR A 517 -4.19 9.11 -33.15
N ASP A 518 -3.09 9.79 -32.85
CA ASP A 518 -2.70 11.01 -33.54
C ASP A 518 -2.49 10.77 -35.07
N MET A 519 -2.10 9.55 -35.47
CA MET A 519 -1.99 9.14 -36.87
C MET A 519 -3.35 9.10 -37.57
N GLU A 520 -4.40 8.65 -36.90
CA GLU A 520 -5.76 8.63 -37.43
C GLU A 520 -6.31 10.06 -37.60
N VAL A 521 -5.99 10.96 -36.67
CA VAL A 521 -6.38 12.37 -36.75
C VAL A 521 -5.69 13.07 -37.94
N VAL A 522 -4.40 12.78 -38.18
CA VAL A 522 -3.65 13.31 -39.31
C VAL A 522 -4.15 12.72 -40.63
N GLY A 523 -4.48 11.44 -40.68
CA GLY A 523 -5.10 10.78 -41.84
C GLY A 523 -6.44 11.39 -42.22
N TYR A 524 -7.28 11.74 -41.25
CA TYR A 524 -8.55 12.45 -41.49
C TYR A 524 -8.35 13.86 -42.03
N SER A 525 -7.23 14.52 -41.70
CA SER A 525 -6.87 15.84 -42.21
C SER A 525 -6.23 15.78 -43.60
N ALA A 526 -5.54 14.68 -43.95
CA ALA A 526 -4.88 14.50 -45.24
C ALA A 526 -5.85 14.10 -46.37
N ASP A 527 -6.93 13.40 -46.04
CA ASP A 527 -7.97 13.00 -46.99
C ASP A 527 -9.04 14.08 -47.26
N GLY A 528 -8.76 15.33 -46.91
CA GLY A 528 -9.53 16.52 -47.27
C GLY A 528 -11.04 16.34 -47.25
N GLY A 529 -11.63 16.45 -46.05
CA GLY A 529 -13.04 16.79 -45.89
C GLY A 529 -14.02 16.26 -46.92
N LYS A 530 -14.44 15.01 -46.78
CA LYS A 530 -15.76 14.58 -47.22
C LYS A 530 -16.62 14.41 -45.98
N ALA A 531 -17.30 15.49 -45.62
CA ALA A 531 -18.47 15.45 -44.78
C ALA A 531 -19.65 14.93 -45.58
#